data_a5ef21c1b19824f76bb631e78d58190f
#
_entry.id   a5ef21c1b19824f76bb631e78d58190f
#
_cell.length_a   1.000
_cell.length_b   1.000
_cell.length_c   1.000
_cell.angle_alpha   90.00
_cell.angle_beta   90.00
_cell.angle_gamma   90.00
#
_symmetry.space_group_name_H-M   'P 1'
#
loop_
_entity.id
_entity.type
_entity.pdbx_description
1 polymer ?
#
loop_
_entity_poly.entity_id
_entity_poly.type
_entity_poly.pdbx_seq_one_letter_code
_entity_poly.pdbx_strand_id
1 'polypeptide(L)' 'MRFIIVSGLSGAGKSLAIRYLEDMGFFCIDNLPPMLMPKFAELCYQSEGKVDKIAIVMDIRGRGFFD' A
#
# COMPACT_ATOMS: atom_id res chain seq x y z
N MET A 1 4.58 12.20 6.69
CA MET A 1 4.39 10.87 6.06
C MET A 1 3.16 10.87 5.17
N ARG A 2 3.31 10.33 3.99
CA ARG A 2 2.20 10.17 3.06
C ARG A 2 1.80 8.71 2.99
N PHE A 3 0.51 8.46 3.11
CA PHE A 3 -0.01 7.10 3.15
C PHE A 3 -1.22 7.04 2.22
N ILE A 4 -1.13 6.25 1.15
CA ILE A 4 -2.24 6.11 0.22
C ILE A 4 -2.60 4.65 0.05
N ILE A 5 -3.89 4.42 -0.21
CA ILE A 5 -4.40 3.08 -0.45
C ILE A 5 -5.02 3.06 -1.84
N VAL A 6 -4.60 2.12 -2.66
CA VAL A 6 -5.09 1.97 -4.02
C VAL A 6 -5.81 0.64 -4.13
N SER A 7 -7.01 0.66 -4.66
CA SER A 7 -7.81 -0.56 -4.77
C SER A 7 -8.63 -0.52 -6.06
N GLY A 8 -9.23 -1.65 -6.39
CA GLY A 8 -10.13 -1.72 -7.52
C GLY A 8 -9.46 -1.85 -8.87
N LEU A 9 -8.19 -2.20 -8.91
CA LEU A 9 -7.46 -2.30 -10.17
C LEU A 9 -7.34 -3.74 -10.64
N SER A 10 -7.35 -3.92 -11.96
CA SER A 10 -7.03 -5.21 -12.56
C SER A 10 -5.54 -5.50 -12.40
N GLY A 11 -5.13 -6.75 -12.71
CA GLY A 11 -3.74 -7.13 -12.59
C GLY A 11 -2.79 -6.21 -13.36
N ALA A 12 -3.14 -5.92 -14.61
CA ALA A 12 -2.30 -5.04 -15.43
C ALA A 12 -2.28 -3.62 -14.90
N GLY A 13 -3.45 -3.12 -14.49
CA GLY A 13 -3.52 -1.78 -13.92
C GLY A 13 -2.77 -1.67 -12.61
N LYS A 14 -2.80 -2.74 -11.83
CA LYS A 14 -2.09 -2.75 -10.57
C LYS A 14 -0.58 -2.64 -10.77
N SER A 15 -0.05 -3.39 -11.72
CA SER A 15 1.39 -3.35 -12.02
C SER A 15 1.81 -1.96 -12.49
N LEU A 16 1.00 -1.34 -13.33
CA LEU A 16 1.28 0.01 -13.80
C LEU A 16 1.25 1.02 -12.67
N ALA A 17 0.26 0.90 -11.80
CA ALA A 17 0.12 1.82 -10.68
C ALA A 17 1.32 1.72 -9.74
N ILE A 18 1.76 0.50 -9.45
CA ILE A 18 2.91 0.30 -8.58
C ILE A 18 4.15 0.93 -9.19
N ARG A 19 4.38 0.70 -10.47
CA ARG A 19 5.54 1.26 -11.15
C ARG A 19 5.51 2.79 -11.12
N TYR A 20 4.35 3.36 -11.36
CA TYR A 20 4.19 4.80 -11.36
C TYR A 20 4.50 5.38 -9.98
N LEU A 21 3.96 4.73 -8.94
CA LEU A 21 4.16 5.20 -7.58
C LEU A 21 5.63 5.06 -7.15
N GLU A 22 6.26 3.97 -7.54
CA GLU A 22 7.68 3.79 -7.24
C GLU A 22 8.53 4.87 -7.91
N ASP A 23 8.17 5.27 -9.13
CA ASP A 23 8.86 6.34 -9.81
C ASP A 23 8.71 7.67 -9.07
N MET A 24 7.63 7.83 -8.34
CA MET A 24 7.41 9.04 -7.55
C MET A 24 8.00 8.94 -6.15
N GLY A 25 8.71 7.88 -5.85
CA GLY A 25 9.38 7.73 -4.58
C GLY A 25 8.56 7.04 -3.49
N PHE A 26 7.45 6.40 -3.87
CA PHE A 26 6.63 5.69 -2.91
C PHE A 26 7.17 4.29 -2.67
N PHE A 27 7.07 3.86 -1.43
CA PHE A 27 7.32 2.47 -1.05
C PHE A 27 6.00 1.71 -1.21
N CYS A 28 5.95 0.79 -2.17
CA CYS A 28 4.71 0.12 -2.52
C CYS A 28 4.62 -1.27 -1.91
N ILE A 29 3.46 -1.58 -1.35
CA ILE A 29 3.20 -2.90 -0.79
C ILE A 29 1.95 -3.45 -1.46
N ASP A 30 2.06 -4.67 -1.98
CA ASP A 30 0.98 -5.33 -2.69
C ASP A 30 0.27 -6.29 -1.74
N ASN A 31 -1.03 -6.08 -1.57
CA ASN A 31 -1.90 -7.00 -0.81
C ASN A 31 -1.51 -7.15 0.66
N LEU A 32 -1.36 -6.04 1.35
CA LEU A 32 -1.15 -6.09 2.79
C LEU A 32 -2.46 -6.49 3.48
N PRO A 33 -2.47 -7.55 4.30
CA PRO A 33 -3.67 -7.92 5.02
C PRO A 33 -4.14 -6.79 5.93
N PRO A 34 -5.45 -6.52 5.98
CA PRO A 34 -5.96 -5.39 6.78
C PRO A 34 -5.56 -5.45 8.25
N MET A 35 -5.48 -6.65 8.81
CA MET A 35 -5.14 -6.81 10.22
C MET A 35 -3.71 -6.37 10.50
N LEU A 36 -2.85 -6.33 9.49
CA LEU A 36 -1.46 -5.94 9.65
C LEU A 36 -1.22 -4.46 9.40
N MET A 37 -2.25 -3.73 8.93
CA MET A 37 -2.06 -2.33 8.60
C MET A 37 -1.62 -1.47 9.79
N PRO A 38 -2.23 -1.62 10.97
CA PRO A 38 -1.77 -0.82 12.11
C PRO A 38 -0.32 -1.10 12.48
N LYS A 39 0.06 -2.37 12.44
CA LYS A 39 1.44 -2.75 12.75
C LYS A 39 2.41 -2.18 11.74
N PHE A 40 2.04 -2.25 10.47
CA PHE A 40 2.89 -1.73 9.41
C PHE A 40 3.05 -0.22 9.52
N ALA A 41 1.95 0.48 9.79
CA ALA A 41 2.02 1.93 9.97
C ALA A 41 2.93 2.31 11.13
N GLU A 42 2.85 1.54 12.21
CA GLU A 42 3.71 1.76 13.36
C GLU A 42 5.18 1.60 13.00
N LEU A 43 5.50 0.55 12.25
CA LEU A 43 6.87 0.32 11.82
C LEU A 43 7.39 1.46 10.94
N CYS A 44 6.54 1.95 10.04
CA CYS A 44 6.92 3.07 9.19
C CYS A 44 7.16 4.33 10.00
N TYR A 45 6.37 4.53 11.01
CA TYR A 45 6.53 5.68 11.91
C TYR A 45 7.86 5.61 12.64
N GLN A 46 8.25 4.41 13.04
CA GLN A 46 9.50 4.21 13.76
C GLN A 46 10.72 4.32 12.87
N SER A 47 10.54 4.38 11.56
CA SER A 47 11.67 4.50 10.63
C SER A 47 12.33 5.87 10.67
N GLU A 48 11.78 6.80 11.41
CA GLU A 48 12.34 8.14 11.59
C GLU A 48 12.51 8.88 10.26
N GLY A 49 11.50 8.78 9.42
CA GLY A 49 11.50 9.51 8.16
C GLY A 49 12.19 8.82 7.02
N LYS A 50 12.77 7.65 7.23
CA LYS A 50 13.37 6.89 6.13
C LYS A 50 12.32 6.38 5.16
N VAL A 51 11.12 6.14 5.66
CA VAL A 51 9.99 5.72 4.83
C VAL A 51 8.87 6.71 5.08
N ASP A 52 8.71 7.68 4.20
CA ASP A 52 7.73 8.74 4.39
C ASP A 52 6.64 8.75 3.34
N LYS A 53 6.75 7.92 2.31
CA LYS A 53 5.73 7.77 1.27
C LYS A 53 5.40 6.32 1.10
N ILE A 54 4.19 5.95 1.50
CA ILE A 54 3.76 4.55 1.49
C ILE A 54 2.53 4.43 0.60
N ALA A 55 2.54 3.45 -0.28
CA ALA A 55 1.39 3.13 -1.11
C ALA A 55 1.04 1.66 -0.90
N ILE A 56 -0.18 1.40 -0.47
CA ILE A 56 -0.66 0.03 -0.32
C ILE A 56 -1.64 -0.26 -1.43
N VAL A 57 -1.31 -1.25 -2.24
CA VAL A 57 -2.15 -1.66 -3.36
C VAL A 57 -2.89 -2.92 -2.95
N MET A 58 -4.21 -2.85 -2.92
CA MET A 58 -5.03 -3.92 -2.38
C MET A 58 -5.96 -4.48 -3.45
N ASP A 59 -6.15 -5.78 -3.39
CA ASP A 59 -7.11 -6.49 -4.21
C ASP A 59 -8.37 -6.69 -3.38
N ILE A 60 -9.40 -5.91 -3.66
CA ILE A 60 -10.62 -5.95 -2.87
C ILE A 60 -11.66 -6.92 -3.40
N ARG A 61 -11.26 -7.83 -4.28
CA ARG A 61 -12.18 -8.86 -4.74
C ARG A 61 -12.53 -9.83 -3.63
N GLY A 62 -11.65 -9.95 -2.64
CA GLY A 62 -11.94 -10.78 -1.49
C GLY A 62 -12.93 -10.12 -0.58
N ARG A 63 -13.80 -10.91 0.03
CA ARG A 63 -14.85 -10.38 0.89
C ARG A 63 -14.36 -10.04 2.29
N GLY A 64 -13.31 -10.68 2.71
CA GLY A 64 -12.84 -10.53 4.07
C GLY A 64 -12.35 -9.14 4.42
N PHE A 65 -12.14 -8.30 3.40
CA PHE A 65 -11.62 -6.97 3.66
C PHE A 65 -12.66 -6.07 4.32
N PHE A 66 -13.91 -6.18 3.88
CA PHE A 66 -14.97 -5.32 4.39
C PHE A 66 -15.99 -6.05 5.25
N ASP A 67 -15.83 -7.30 5.46
CA ASP A 67 -16.77 -8.09 6.25
C ASP A 67 -16.61 -7.91 7.74
#